data_885e54c915ae226563e3bf437e37fc52
#
_entry.id   885e54c915ae226563e3bf437e37fc52
#
_cell.length_a   1.000
_cell.length_b   1.000
_cell.length_c   1.000
_cell.angle_alpha   90.00
_cell.angle_beta   90.00
_cell.angle_gamma   90.00
#
_symmetry.space_group_name_H-M   'P 1'
#
loop_
_entity.id
_entity.type
_entity.pdbx_description
1 polymer ?
#
loop_
_entity_poly.entity_id
_entity_poly.type
_entity_poly.pdbx_seq_one_letter_code
_entity_poly.pdbx_strand_id
1 'polypeptide(L)'
;MSENQHSDMAAEATAALRYGTLLLSAGSSGYRVIRAVKRCARSLGFSDADVLVGFNTISCTFHKGNEFRTVVANVPLPGVNASRIEALESGSHGFLQEYHTAEEIDEYLDQIESIPSPRWGIVTSMIAAGLACAGFAVLNQFGYEMALFVFFAVLAGKFVRIKLHDERFNVLGITAVSALTATGMFFLLVRIFPTSSDLSPGFIASVLFLIPGFPLFSAFVDLSRFDFTSGIPRLVFAAEVITVIMLTVTVVTMLSGTPEAPAQTIIVDWEYFLSGAVASFVSVGGFALIFNSSKRMALIAASVGMLANLGRLALLTVGARGFLAAFLAALFIGLVGSLACRAARIPRVSVTIPASVVMIPGPAIYASVYNFALGETALALTKMTDVVFVVLYIGGGLAIARMITDKTWAFEHHIDFNKELGGAPHPR
;
A
#
# COMPACT_ATOMS: atom_id res chain seq x y z
N MET A 1 11.08 -4.96 -46.74
CA MET A 1 10.57 -5.37 -45.39
C MET A 1 9.06 -5.33 -45.47
N SER A 2 8.40 -6.43 -45.15
CA SER A 2 6.97 -6.57 -45.40
C SER A 2 6.16 -5.81 -44.33
N GLU A 3 5.04 -5.24 -44.76
CA GLU A 3 4.00 -4.63 -43.91
C GLU A 3 3.62 -5.51 -42.71
N ASN A 4 3.70 -6.84 -42.85
CA ASN A 4 3.46 -7.82 -41.80
C ASN A 4 4.46 -7.76 -40.64
N GLN A 5 5.77 -7.56 -40.88
CA GLN A 5 6.75 -7.45 -39.76
C GLN A 5 6.55 -6.23 -38.91
N HIS A 6 6.11 -5.10 -39.50
CA HIS A 6 5.76 -3.88 -38.77
C HIS A 6 4.48 -4.05 -37.95
N SER A 7 3.52 -4.82 -38.43
CA SER A 7 2.29 -5.18 -37.73
C SER A 7 2.56 -6.06 -36.54
N ASP A 8 3.42 -7.07 -36.68
CA ASP A 8 3.76 -8.03 -35.62
C ASP A 8 4.50 -7.34 -34.46
N MET A 9 5.49 -6.51 -34.77
CA MET A 9 6.21 -5.74 -33.74
C MET A 9 5.29 -4.75 -32.99
N ALA A 10 4.25 -4.24 -33.66
CA ALA A 10 3.27 -3.37 -33.03
C ALA A 10 2.42 -4.11 -31.99
N ALA A 11 1.94 -5.32 -32.33
CA ALA A 11 1.17 -6.17 -31.44
C ALA A 11 2.01 -6.60 -30.22
N GLU A 12 3.23 -7.09 -30.47
CA GLU A 12 4.19 -7.50 -29.44
C GLU A 12 4.49 -6.36 -28.45
N ALA A 13 4.78 -5.14 -28.96
CA ALA A 13 5.07 -3.98 -28.11
C ALA A 13 3.84 -3.56 -27.29
N THR A 14 2.64 -3.68 -27.86
CA THR A 14 1.38 -3.36 -27.17
C THR A 14 1.08 -4.37 -26.06
N ALA A 15 1.27 -5.66 -26.30
CA ALA A 15 1.08 -6.72 -25.31
C ALA A 15 2.06 -6.56 -24.13
N ALA A 16 3.34 -6.25 -24.40
CA ALA A 16 4.34 -5.98 -23.36
C ALA A 16 3.98 -4.73 -22.53
N LEU A 17 3.52 -3.66 -23.19
CA LEU A 17 3.07 -2.45 -22.50
C LEU A 17 1.82 -2.74 -21.64
N ARG A 18 0.85 -3.51 -22.14
CA ARG A 18 -0.35 -3.93 -21.41
C ARG A 18 -0.01 -4.68 -20.13
N TYR A 19 0.99 -5.57 -20.18
CA TYR A 19 1.49 -6.25 -18.98
C TYR A 19 1.94 -5.25 -17.90
N GLY A 20 2.72 -4.25 -18.32
CA GLY A 20 3.19 -3.18 -17.45
C GLY A 20 2.06 -2.31 -16.88
N THR A 21 1.08 -1.94 -17.72
CA THR A 21 -0.05 -1.09 -17.30
C THR A 21 -0.94 -1.80 -16.28
N LEU A 22 -1.18 -3.10 -16.44
CA LEU A 22 -1.95 -3.89 -15.47
C LEU A 22 -1.24 -4.00 -14.12
N LEU A 23 0.08 -4.17 -14.13
CA LEU A 23 0.88 -4.26 -12.91
C LEU A 23 0.98 -2.89 -12.20
N LEU A 24 1.13 -1.79 -12.96
CA LEU A 24 1.16 -0.43 -12.40
C LEU A 24 -0.21 -0.04 -11.83
N SER A 25 -1.30 -0.31 -12.56
CA SER A 25 -2.68 -0.02 -12.10
C SER A 25 -3.06 -0.81 -10.84
N ALA A 26 -2.47 -1.99 -10.65
CA ALA A 26 -2.64 -2.77 -9.42
C ALA A 26 -1.85 -2.21 -8.23
N GLY A 27 -1.03 -1.16 -8.40
CA GLY A 27 -0.28 -0.48 -7.36
C GLY A 27 1.14 -0.99 -7.16
N SER A 28 1.68 -1.80 -8.05
CA SER A 28 3.05 -2.29 -7.94
C SER A 28 4.09 -1.17 -8.03
N SER A 29 5.27 -1.38 -7.41
CA SER A 29 6.39 -0.42 -7.46
C SER A 29 6.99 -0.33 -8.87
N GLY A 30 7.55 0.84 -9.23
CA GLY A 30 8.14 1.10 -10.54
C GLY A 30 9.17 0.06 -10.94
N TYR A 31 10.09 -0.28 -10.04
CA TYR A 31 11.08 -1.34 -10.26
C TYR A 31 10.49 -2.69 -10.69
N ARG A 32 9.37 -3.11 -10.09
CA ARG A 32 8.72 -4.38 -10.44
C ARG A 32 8.07 -4.30 -11.82
N VAL A 33 7.45 -3.17 -12.11
CA VAL A 33 6.85 -2.92 -13.44
C VAL A 33 7.93 -2.98 -14.51
N ILE A 34 9.05 -2.27 -14.34
CA ILE A 34 10.19 -2.27 -15.28
C ILE A 34 10.67 -3.71 -15.55
N ARG A 35 10.88 -4.49 -14.49
CA ARG A 35 11.37 -5.87 -14.65
C ARG A 35 10.35 -6.80 -15.32
N ALA A 36 9.07 -6.64 -15.02
CA ALA A 36 8.02 -7.44 -15.63
C ALA A 36 7.88 -7.14 -17.12
N VAL A 37 7.87 -5.85 -17.50
CA VAL A 37 7.86 -5.44 -18.92
C VAL A 37 9.08 -5.97 -19.67
N LYS A 38 10.29 -5.83 -19.11
CA LYS A 38 11.51 -6.36 -19.73
C LYS A 38 11.48 -7.89 -19.90
N ARG A 39 10.90 -8.63 -18.95
CA ARG A 39 10.73 -10.09 -19.09
C ARG A 39 9.70 -10.43 -20.15
N CYS A 40 8.60 -9.69 -20.23
CA CYS A 40 7.59 -9.85 -21.25
C CYS A 40 8.16 -9.54 -22.64
N ALA A 41 8.92 -8.46 -22.79
CA ALA A 41 9.60 -8.11 -24.02
C ALA A 41 10.58 -9.22 -24.46
N ARG A 42 11.36 -9.78 -23.54
CA ARG A 42 12.25 -10.90 -23.83
C ARG A 42 11.49 -12.15 -24.29
N SER A 43 10.36 -12.47 -23.64
CA SER A 43 9.48 -13.59 -24.00
C SER A 43 8.87 -13.43 -25.40
N LEU A 44 8.66 -12.19 -25.86
CA LEU A 44 8.22 -11.83 -27.21
C LEU A 44 9.37 -11.75 -28.24
N GLY A 45 10.61 -12.04 -27.83
CA GLY A 45 11.76 -12.06 -28.74
C GLY A 45 12.39 -10.69 -29.03
N PHE A 46 12.10 -9.65 -28.26
CA PHE A 46 12.85 -8.40 -28.33
C PHE A 46 14.29 -8.58 -27.87
N SER A 47 15.21 -7.83 -28.48
CA SER A 47 16.64 -7.86 -28.13
C SER A 47 16.99 -6.95 -26.96
N ASP A 48 16.19 -5.89 -26.70
CA ASP A 48 16.31 -5.01 -25.55
C ASP A 48 15.00 -4.22 -25.36
N ALA A 49 14.84 -3.61 -24.18
CA ALA A 49 13.73 -2.72 -23.88
C ALA A 49 14.15 -1.64 -22.88
N ASP A 50 13.91 -0.38 -23.22
CA ASP A 50 14.01 0.75 -22.29
C ASP A 50 12.64 1.06 -21.73
N VAL A 51 12.53 1.08 -20.40
CA VAL A 51 11.25 1.24 -19.71
C VAL A 51 11.34 2.35 -18.69
N LEU A 52 10.51 3.38 -18.86
CA LEU A 52 10.33 4.47 -17.92
C LEU A 52 8.94 4.39 -17.29
N VAL A 53 8.90 4.34 -15.96
CA VAL A 53 7.66 4.23 -15.19
C VAL A 53 7.47 5.51 -14.37
N GLY A 54 6.37 6.22 -14.62
CA GLY A 54 5.88 7.30 -13.80
C GLY A 54 4.84 6.84 -12.79
N PHE A 55 4.10 7.79 -12.21
CA PHE A 55 3.02 7.48 -11.27
C PHE A 55 1.81 6.84 -11.98
N ASN A 56 1.43 7.41 -13.12
CA ASN A 56 0.28 6.99 -13.94
C ASN A 56 0.63 6.89 -15.42
N THR A 57 1.90 6.73 -15.76
CA THR A 57 2.35 6.67 -17.15
C THR A 57 3.48 5.66 -17.28
N ILE A 58 3.46 4.89 -18.34
CA ILE A 58 4.57 4.03 -18.75
C ILE A 58 4.96 4.40 -20.17
N SER A 59 6.27 4.58 -20.39
CA SER A 59 6.87 4.74 -21.71
C SER A 59 7.87 3.62 -21.92
N CYS A 60 7.74 2.90 -23.03
CA CYS A 60 8.62 1.80 -23.38
C CYS A 60 9.15 1.96 -24.80
N THR A 61 10.45 1.73 -24.97
CA THR A 61 11.08 1.59 -26.28
C THR A 61 11.60 0.16 -26.39
N PHE A 62 11.05 -0.59 -27.34
CA PHE A 62 11.42 -1.97 -27.59
C PHE A 62 12.31 -2.05 -28.82
N HIS A 63 13.37 -2.87 -28.75
CA HIS A 63 14.35 -3.05 -29.81
C HIS A 63 14.27 -4.48 -30.37
N LYS A 64 14.25 -4.63 -31.71
CA LYS A 64 14.27 -5.93 -32.39
C LYS A 64 15.21 -5.83 -33.62
N GLY A 65 16.44 -6.30 -33.47
CA GLY A 65 17.49 -6.10 -34.48
C GLY A 65 17.84 -4.60 -34.63
N ASN A 66 17.68 -4.07 -35.84
CA ASN A 66 17.93 -2.65 -36.14
C ASN A 66 16.66 -1.77 -36.01
N GLU A 67 15.54 -2.35 -35.66
CA GLU A 67 14.27 -1.63 -35.51
C GLU A 67 14.02 -1.32 -34.04
N PHE A 68 13.31 -0.23 -33.81
CA PHE A 68 12.80 0.09 -32.49
C PHE A 68 11.38 0.64 -32.58
N ARG A 69 10.62 0.46 -31.51
CA ARG A 69 9.28 1.02 -31.37
C ARG A 69 9.07 1.57 -29.99
N THR A 70 8.68 2.85 -29.93
CA THR A 70 8.30 3.50 -28.66
C THR A 70 6.78 3.51 -28.54
N VAL A 71 6.29 3.06 -27.39
CA VAL A 71 4.87 3.05 -27.03
C VAL A 71 4.70 3.68 -25.65
N VAL A 72 3.59 4.42 -25.47
CA VAL A 72 3.27 5.12 -24.22
C VAL A 72 1.85 4.81 -23.84
N ALA A 73 1.61 4.56 -22.56
CA ALA A 73 0.27 4.41 -22.01
C ALA A 73 0.08 5.26 -20.76
N ASN A 74 -1.08 5.89 -20.67
CA ASN A 74 -1.58 6.47 -19.42
C ASN A 74 -2.37 5.41 -18.67
N VAL A 75 -2.11 5.31 -17.39
CA VAL A 75 -2.75 4.35 -16.48
C VAL A 75 -3.65 5.15 -15.54
N PRO A 76 -4.86 4.67 -15.20
CA PRO A 76 -5.66 5.27 -14.13
C PRO A 76 -4.85 5.36 -12.84
N LEU A 77 -5.22 6.29 -11.94
CA LEU A 77 -4.57 6.40 -10.64
C LEU A 77 -4.47 5.01 -9.99
N PRO A 78 -3.27 4.59 -9.58
CA PRO A 78 -3.04 3.23 -9.10
C PRO A 78 -3.93 2.91 -7.91
N GLY A 79 -4.78 1.90 -8.07
CA GLY A 79 -5.46 1.24 -6.96
C GLY A 79 -4.54 0.29 -6.23
N VAL A 80 -5.05 -0.41 -5.22
CA VAL A 80 -4.31 -1.49 -4.56
C VAL A 80 -5.03 -2.80 -4.80
N ASN A 81 -4.39 -3.70 -5.56
CA ASN A 81 -4.94 -5.03 -5.84
C ASN A 81 -3.86 -6.11 -5.70
N ALA A 82 -3.68 -6.58 -4.47
CA ALA A 82 -2.67 -7.58 -4.15
C ALA A 82 -2.87 -8.91 -4.92
N SER A 83 -4.10 -9.28 -5.23
CA SER A 83 -4.38 -10.50 -6.00
C SER A 83 -3.95 -10.39 -7.45
N ARG A 84 -4.14 -9.23 -8.11
CA ARG A 84 -3.62 -9.00 -9.46
C ARG A 84 -2.10 -8.92 -9.48
N ILE A 85 -1.49 -8.29 -8.47
CA ILE A 85 -0.03 -8.29 -8.31
C ILE A 85 0.50 -9.72 -8.20
N GLU A 86 -0.17 -10.59 -7.40
CA GLU A 86 0.23 -12.00 -7.26
C GLU A 86 0.20 -12.73 -8.60
N ALA A 87 -0.90 -12.61 -9.35
CA ALA A 87 -1.06 -13.28 -10.63
C ALA A 87 0.01 -12.82 -11.66
N LEU A 88 0.20 -11.49 -11.80
CA LEU A 88 1.19 -10.93 -12.72
C LEU A 88 2.64 -11.24 -12.29
N GLU A 89 2.97 -11.20 -11.00
CA GLU A 89 4.32 -11.56 -10.55
C GLU A 89 4.58 -13.06 -10.71
N SER A 90 3.58 -13.92 -10.46
CA SER A 90 3.69 -15.35 -10.71
C SER A 90 3.93 -15.63 -12.18
N GLY A 91 3.19 -14.98 -13.08
CA GLY A 91 3.41 -15.07 -14.53
C GLY A 91 4.79 -14.58 -14.95
N SER A 92 5.25 -13.47 -14.39
CA SER A 92 6.59 -12.94 -14.66
C SER A 92 7.72 -13.91 -14.29
N HIS A 93 7.51 -14.79 -13.33
CA HIS A 93 8.50 -15.79 -12.87
C HIS A 93 8.27 -17.20 -13.40
N GLY A 94 7.11 -17.50 -13.95
CA GLY A 94 6.73 -18.78 -14.53
C GLY A 94 6.49 -18.67 -16.02
N PHE A 95 5.32 -18.18 -16.42
CA PHE A 95 4.87 -18.08 -17.81
C PHE A 95 5.89 -17.38 -18.72
N LEU A 96 6.40 -16.20 -18.35
CA LEU A 96 7.39 -15.45 -19.13
C LEU A 96 8.82 -16.04 -19.12
N GLN A 97 9.00 -17.31 -18.73
CA GLN A 97 10.28 -18.02 -18.89
C GLN A 97 10.35 -18.82 -20.20
N GLU A 98 9.31 -18.74 -21.03
CA GLU A 98 9.20 -19.34 -22.36
C GLU A 98 8.95 -18.24 -23.39
N TYR A 99 9.16 -18.56 -24.69
CA TYR A 99 8.78 -17.67 -25.78
C TYR A 99 7.27 -17.74 -26.01
N HIS A 100 6.67 -16.60 -26.24
CA HIS A 100 5.23 -16.47 -26.47
C HIS A 100 4.94 -15.53 -27.64
N THR A 101 3.78 -15.69 -28.25
CA THR A 101 3.23 -14.73 -29.20
C THR A 101 2.51 -13.59 -28.47
N ALA A 102 2.20 -12.50 -29.18
CA ALA A 102 1.41 -11.40 -28.63
C ALA A 102 0.02 -11.85 -28.18
N GLU A 103 -0.60 -12.74 -28.96
CA GLU A 103 -1.92 -13.31 -28.69
C GLU A 103 -1.93 -14.15 -27.41
N GLU A 104 -0.91 -15.00 -27.19
CA GLU A 104 -0.79 -15.80 -25.96
C GLU A 104 -0.60 -14.93 -24.72
N ILE A 105 0.18 -13.84 -24.84
CA ILE A 105 0.32 -12.86 -23.76
C ILE A 105 -1.02 -12.17 -23.50
N ASP A 106 -1.74 -11.74 -24.53
CA ASP A 106 -3.03 -11.06 -24.36
C ASP A 106 -4.09 -12.00 -23.76
N GLU A 107 -4.17 -13.26 -24.18
CA GLU A 107 -5.05 -14.26 -23.55
C GLU A 107 -4.73 -14.46 -22.06
N TYR A 108 -3.43 -14.53 -21.72
CA TYR A 108 -3.00 -14.63 -20.33
C TYR A 108 -3.42 -13.39 -19.52
N LEU A 109 -3.27 -12.19 -20.09
CA LEU A 109 -3.67 -10.94 -19.44
C LEU A 109 -5.20 -10.83 -19.30
N ASP A 110 -5.98 -11.30 -20.28
CA ASP A 110 -7.44 -11.37 -20.19
C ASP A 110 -7.91 -12.25 -19.01
N GLN A 111 -7.24 -13.40 -18.81
CA GLN A 111 -7.50 -14.25 -17.64
C GLN A 111 -7.23 -13.51 -16.31
N ILE A 112 -6.17 -12.71 -16.23
CA ILE A 112 -5.85 -11.92 -15.05
C ILE A 112 -6.84 -10.77 -14.85
N GLU A 113 -7.26 -10.11 -15.92
CA GLU A 113 -8.28 -9.05 -15.86
C GLU A 113 -9.64 -9.58 -15.41
N SER A 114 -9.95 -10.86 -15.72
CA SER A 114 -11.18 -11.52 -15.26
C SER A 114 -11.21 -11.76 -13.73
N ILE A 115 -10.07 -11.66 -13.03
CA ILE A 115 -10.02 -11.74 -11.56
C ILE A 115 -10.86 -10.59 -10.97
N PRO A 116 -11.89 -10.89 -10.14
CA PRO A 116 -12.77 -9.86 -9.60
C PRO A 116 -11.99 -8.73 -8.90
N SER A 117 -12.32 -7.49 -9.25
CA SER A 117 -11.75 -6.29 -8.63
C SER A 117 -12.86 -5.27 -8.37
N PRO A 118 -13.22 -5.03 -7.11
CA PRO A 118 -12.62 -5.58 -5.87
C PRO A 118 -12.92 -7.08 -5.68
N ARG A 119 -11.97 -7.79 -5.08
CA ARG A 119 -12.10 -9.22 -4.77
C ARG A 119 -13.21 -9.51 -3.75
N TRP A 120 -13.39 -8.60 -2.82
CA TRP A 120 -14.33 -8.71 -1.72
C TRP A 120 -15.57 -7.86 -1.98
N GLY A 121 -16.72 -8.41 -1.69
CA GLY A 121 -17.99 -7.67 -1.78
C GLY A 121 -18.01 -6.44 -0.86
N ILE A 122 -18.95 -5.52 -1.11
CA ILE A 122 -19.08 -4.25 -0.39
C ILE A 122 -19.10 -4.46 1.13
N VAL A 123 -19.95 -5.35 1.62
CA VAL A 123 -20.14 -5.62 3.06
C VAL A 123 -18.83 -6.11 3.69
N THR A 124 -18.15 -7.08 3.06
CA THR A 124 -16.86 -7.59 3.56
C THR A 124 -15.81 -6.49 3.61
N SER A 125 -15.75 -5.63 2.59
CA SER A 125 -14.81 -4.50 2.54
C SER A 125 -15.11 -3.45 3.61
N MET A 126 -16.39 -3.19 3.92
CA MET A 126 -16.81 -2.30 5.01
C MET A 126 -16.43 -2.85 6.37
N ILE A 127 -16.77 -4.14 6.64
CA ILE A 127 -16.44 -4.80 7.90
C ILE A 127 -14.92 -4.87 8.10
N ALA A 128 -14.16 -5.20 7.05
CA ALA A 128 -12.70 -5.22 7.11
C ALA A 128 -12.11 -3.86 7.48
N ALA A 129 -12.63 -2.77 6.90
CA ALA A 129 -12.23 -1.41 7.24
C ALA A 129 -12.58 -1.04 8.68
N GLY A 130 -13.80 -1.36 9.12
CA GLY A 130 -14.24 -1.13 10.50
C GLY A 130 -13.36 -1.86 11.51
N LEU A 131 -13.08 -3.15 11.28
CA LEU A 131 -12.21 -3.96 12.14
C LEU A 131 -10.75 -3.45 12.13
N ALA A 132 -10.24 -3.03 10.98
CA ALA A 132 -8.88 -2.47 10.88
C ALA A 132 -8.73 -1.22 11.75
N CYS A 133 -9.67 -0.30 11.68
CA CYS A 133 -9.66 0.96 12.42
C CYS A 133 -9.99 0.76 13.92
N ALA A 134 -10.94 -0.11 14.24
CA ALA A 134 -11.24 -0.48 15.63
C ALA A 134 -10.04 -1.15 16.33
N GLY A 135 -9.36 -2.07 15.64
CA GLY A 135 -8.13 -2.67 16.15
C GLY A 135 -7.04 -1.62 16.39
N PHE A 136 -6.89 -0.64 15.49
CA PHE A 136 -5.98 0.48 15.70
C PHE A 136 -6.36 1.33 16.93
N ALA A 137 -7.64 1.56 17.17
CA ALA A 137 -8.11 2.26 18.36
C ALA A 137 -7.69 1.52 19.65
N VAL A 138 -7.85 0.20 19.70
CA VAL A 138 -7.38 -0.64 20.81
C VAL A 138 -5.86 -0.55 20.97
N LEU A 139 -5.09 -0.60 19.86
CA LEU A 139 -3.62 -0.50 19.85
C LEU A 139 -3.10 0.85 20.37
N ASN A 140 -3.92 1.88 20.35
CA ASN A 140 -3.58 3.20 20.90
C ASN A 140 -4.27 3.45 22.25
N GLN A 141 -4.80 2.43 22.89
CA GLN A 141 -5.44 2.49 24.22
C GLN A 141 -6.63 3.47 24.29
N PHE A 142 -7.39 3.63 23.21
CA PHE A 142 -8.57 4.52 23.18
C PHE A 142 -9.81 3.92 23.85
N GLY A 143 -9.69 2.71 24.41
CA GLY A 143 -10.79 1.98 25.02
C GLY A 143 -11.65 1.20 24.05
N TYR A 144 -12.29 0.13 24.55
CA TYR A 144 -13.11 -0.76 23.72
C TYR A 144 -14.41 -0.11 23.24
N GLU A 145 -14.99 0.79 24.05
CA GLU A 145 -16.17 1.58 23.68
C GLU A 145 -15.86 2.49 22.48
N MET A 146 -14.74 3.18 22.50
CA MET A 146 -14.27 4.00 21.38
C MET A 146 -14.01 3.16 20.15
N ALA A 147 -13.41 1.98 20.30
CA ALA A 147 -13.19 1.06 19.20
C ALA A 147 -14.50 0.63 18.53
N LEU A 148 -15.56 0.42 19.29
CA LEU A 148 -16.90 0.12 18.78
C LEU A 148 -17.51 1.29 18.00
N PHE A 149 -17.41 2.52 18.51
CA PHE A 149 -17.90 3.71 17.82
C PHE A 149 -17.10 3.96 16.52
N VAL A 150 -15.78 3.80 16.56
CA VAL A 150 -14.90 3.85 15.39
C VAL A 150 -15.32 2.81 14.35
N PHE A 151 -15.63 1.59 14.76
CA PHE A 151 -16.10 0.55 13.85
C PHE A 151 -17.31 1.01 13.03
N PHE A 152 -18.38 1.47 13.69
CA PHE A 152 -19.59 1.92 13.01
C PHE A 152 -19.39 3.19 12.19
N ALA A 153 -18.58 4.13 12.68
CA ALA A 153 -18.21 5.34 11.96
C ALA A 153 -17.50 5.04 10.64
N VAL A 154 -16.57 4.07 10.68
CA VAL A 154 -15.85 3.62 9.48
C VAL A 154 -16.77 2.90 8.50
N LEU A 155 -17.76 2.13 8.96
CA LEU A 155 -18.74 1.52 8.06
C LEU A 155 -19.44 2.60 7.20
N ALA A 156 -19.89 3.69 7.84
CA ALA A 156 -20.56 4.80 7.13
C ALA A 156 -19.60 5.49 6.15
N GLY A 157 -18.39 5.86 6.59
CA GLY A 157 -17.39 6.52 5.73
C GLY A 157 -16.95 5.63 4.56
N LYS A 158 -16.76 4.32 4.81
CA LYS A 158 -16.38 3.35 3.77
C LYS A 158 -17.47 3.14 2.74
N PHE A 159 -18.73 3.10 3.17
CA PHE A 159 -19.88 3.03 2.28
C PHE A 159 -19.93 4.23 1.31
N VAL A 160 -19.79 5.44 1.84
CA VAL A 160 -19.75 6.67 1.04
C VAL A 160 -18.57 6.65 0.06
N ARG A 161 -17.39 6.22 0.52
CA ARG A 161 -16.21 6.07 -0.35
C ARG A 161 -16.47 5.15 -1.54
N ILE A 162 -17.11 4.00 -1.31
CA ILE A 162 -17.45 3.05 -2.39
C ILE A 162 -18.40 3.70 -3.38
N LYS A 163 -19.48 4.33 -2.90
CA LYS A 163 -20.47 4.96 -3.76
C LYS A 163 -19.91 6.09 -4.63
N LEU A 164 -19.13 6.99 -4.04
CA LEU A 164 -18.51 8.09 -4.77
C LEU A 164 -17.43 7.60 -5.75
N HIS A 165 -16.75 6.50 -5.43
CA HIS A 165 -15.79 5.88 -6.33
C HIS A 165 -16.49 5.26 -7.56
N ASP A 166 -17.64 4.61 -7.37
CA ASP A 166 -18.43 4.04 -8.46
C ASP A 166 -18.93 5.15 -9.42
N GLU A 167 -19.24 6.34 -8.88
CA GLU A 167 -19.62 7.54 -9.64
C GLU A 167 -18.41 8.28 -10.27
N ARG A 168 -17.19 7.73 -10.15
CA ARG A 168 -15.93 8.31 -10.67
C ARG A 168 -15.66 9.75 -10.18
N PHE A 169 -16.06 10.07 -8.95
CA PHE A 169 -15.78 11.37 -8.36
C PHE A 169 -14.28 11.58 -8.15
N ASN A 170 -13.83 12.83 -8.00
CA ASN A 170 -12.41 13.14 -7.77
C ASN A 170 -11.88 12.50 -6.47
N VAL A 171 -10.69 11.90 -6.50
CA VAL A 171 -10.12 11.13 -5.37
C VAL A 171 -9.98 11.96 -4.09
N LEU A 172 -9.55 13.22 -4.18
CA LEU A 172 -9.44 14.11 -3.01
C LEU A 172 -10.83 14.47 -2.47
N GLY A 173 -11.81 14.69 -3.35
CA GLY A 173 -13.20 14.90 -2.97
C GLY A 173 -13.80 13.66 -2.30
N ILE A 174 -13.60 12.46 -2.86
CA ILE A 174 -14.00 11.19 -2.21
C ILE A 174 -13.38 11.10 -0.80
N THR A 175 -12.12 11.44 -0.68
CA THR A 175 -11.40 11.38 0.59
C THR A 175 -11.99 12.34 1.62
N ALA A 176 -12.23 13.60 1.23
CA ALA A 176 -12.81 14.62 2.11
C ALA A 176 -14.23 14.23 2.58
N VAL A 177 -15.13 13.86 1.65
CA VAL A 177 -16.51 13.49 1.99
C VAL A 177 -16.54 12.22 2.84
N SER A 178 -15.70 11.23 2.55
CA SER A 178 -15.63 10.00 3.34
C SER A 178 -15.07 10.25 4.75
N ALA A 179 -14.06 11.13 4.88
CA ALA A 179 -13.52 11.54 6.17
C ALA A 179 -14.56 12.31 6.99
N LEU A 180 -15.26 13.26 6.36
CA LEU A 180 -16.35 14.02 6.99
C LEU A 180 -17.48 13.10 7.47
N THR A 181 -17.87 12.12 6.65
CA THR A 181 -18.92 11.16 7.02
C THR A 181 -18.47 10.28 8.20
N ALA A 182 -17.24 9.76 8.17
CA ALA A 182 -16.73 8.91 9.25
C ALA A 182 -16.60 9.69 10.56
N THR A 183 -15.97 10.87 10.53
CA THR A 183 -15.80 11.70 11.73
C THR A 183 -17.14 12.25 12.25
N GLY A 184 -18.03 12.65 11.36
CA GLY A 184 -19.39 13.10 11.71
C GLY A 184 -20.23 11.99 12.35
N MET A 185 -20.17 10.77 11.81
CA MET A 185 -20.84 9.60 12.40
C MET A 185 -20.24 9.25 13.76
N PHE A 186 -18.91 9.28 13.91
CA PHE A 186 -18.26 9.09 15.20
C PHE A 186 -18.76 10.11 16.24
N PHE A 187 -18.78 11.40 15.88
CA PHE A 187 -19.28 12.47 16.75
C PHE A 187 -20.76 12.26 17.12
N LEU A 188 -21.61 11.86 16.16
CA LEU A 188 -23.03 11.58 16.40
C LEU A 188 -23.21 10.43 17.41
N LEU A 189 -22.45 9.33 17.24
CA LEU A 189 -22.51 8.18 18.15
C LEU A 189 -22.14 8.58 19.59
N VAL A 190 -21.09 9.37 19.76
CA VAL A 190 -20.69 9.85 21.07
C VAL A 190 -21.72 10.79 21.71
N ARG A 191 -22.45 11.57 20.89
CA ARG A 191 -23.54 12.43 21.37
C ARG A 191 -24.77 11.63 21.81
N ILE A 192 -25.07 10.52 21.12
CA ILE A 192 -26.20 9.63 21.45
C ILE A 192 -25.86 8.75 22.66
N PHE A 193 -24.63 8.27 22.74
CA PHE A 193 -24.11 7.42 23.81
C PHE A 193 -22.97 8.13 24.54
N PRO A 194 -23.29 9.01 25.52
CA PRO A 194 -22.26 9.79 26.19
C PRO A 194 -21.23 8.90 26.90
N THR A 195 -19.97 9.23 26.71
CA THR A 195 -18.82 8.54 27.33
C THR A 195 -18.00 9.54 28.12
N SER A 196 -17.31 9.07 29.15
CA SER A 196 -16.34 9.87 29.92
C SER A 196 -14.94 9.88 29.30
N SER A 197 -14.73 9.13 28.20
CA SER A 197 -13.44 9.01 27.55
C SER A 197 -13.11 10.24 26.71
N ASP A 198 -11.82 10.49 26.51
CA ASP A 198 -11.35 11.50 25.56
C ASP A 198 -11.74 11.13 24.12
N LEU A 199 -12.32 12.08 23.40
CA LEU A 199 -12.90 11.85 22.07
C LEU A 199 -11.90 12.05 20.93
N SER A 200 -10.87 12.86 21.13
CA SER A 200 -9.92 13.25 20.06
C SER A 200 -9.30 12.04 19.35
N PRO A 201 -8.87 10.98 20.04
CA PRO A 201 -8.29 9.81 19.40
C PRO A 201 -9.27 9.05 18.49
N GLY A 202 -10.56 9.06 18.83
CA GLY A 202 -11.58 8.37 18.04
C GLY A 202 -11.82 9.02 16.67
N PHE A 203 -11.73 10.36 16.58
CA PHE A 203 -11.80 11.06 15.30
C PHE A 203 -10.70 10.60 14.33
N ILE A 204 -9.47 10.45 14.85
CA ILE A 204 -8.32 10.01 14.04
C ILE A 204 -8.51 8.56 13.62
N ALA A 205 -8.87 7.68 14.56
CA ALA A 205 -9.06 6.27 14.30
C ALA A 205 -10.15 6.04 13.24
N SER A 206 -11.20 6.86 13.21
CA SER A 206 -12.31 6.74 12.27
C SER A 206 -11.94 7.01 10.81
N VAL A 207 -10.80 7.64 10.52
CA VAL A 207 -10.35 7.98 9.15
C VAL A 207 -9.16 7.16 8.67
N LEU A 208 -8.60 6.28 9.47
CA LEU A 208 -7.37 5.54 9.13
C LEU A 208 -7.50 4.66 7.87
N PHE A 209 -8.71 4.18 7.56
CA PHE A 209 -8.96 3.42 6.33
C PHE A 209 -8.76 4.24 5.05
N LEU A 210 -8.65 5.57 5.16
CA LEU A 210 -8.38 6.49 4.06
C LEU A 210 -6.88 6.73 3.85
N ILE A 211 -6.06 6.50 4.87
CA ILE A 211 -4.61 6.77 4.79
C ILE A 211 -3.98 5.92 3.68
N PRO A 212 -3.25 6.55 2.75
CA PRO A 212 -2.67 5.89 1.59
C PRO A 212 -1.38 5.14 1.95
N GLY A 213 -1.47 4.19 2.89
CA GLY A 213 -0.30 3.47 3.40
C GLY A 213 0.44 2.68 2.32
N PHE A 214 -0.29 2.10 1.35
CA PHE A 214 0.34 1.38 0.25
C PHE A 214 1.16 2.29 -0.67
N PRO A 215 0.63 3.41 -1.22
CA PRO A 215 1.43 4.39 -1.95
C PRO A 215 2.61 4.93 -1.16
N LEU A 216 2.42 5.21 0.13
CA LEU A 216 3.47 5.74 1.01
C LEU A 216 4.67 4.79 1.10
N PHE A 217 4.45 3.52 1.46
CA PHE A 217 5.54 2.54 1.57
C PHE A 217 6.11 2.13 0.21
N SER A 218 5.29 2.09 -0.85
CA SER A 218 5.78 1.85 -2.22
C SER A 218 6.71 2.98 -2.68
N ALA A 219 6.40 4.24 -2.36
CA ALA A 219 7.26 5.39 -2.63
C ALA A 219 8.64 5.23 -1.98
N PHE A 220 8.70 4.82 -0.71
CA PHE A 220 9.98 4.58 -0.03
C PHE A 220 10.79 3.46 -0.68
N VAL A 221 10.14 2.39 -1.12
CA VAL A 221 10.82 1.29 -1.83
C VAL A 221 11.38 1.77 -3.16
N ASP A 222 10.66 2.61 -3.91
CA ASP A 222 11.14 3.17 -5.18
C ASP A 222 12.29 4.17 -4.94
N LEU A 223 12.14 5.09 -3.99
CA LEU A 223 13.17 6.08 -3.63
C LEU A 223 14.45 5.44 -3.10
N SER A 224 14.36 4.32 -2.37
CA SER A 224 15.53 3.59 -1.89
C SER A 224 16.35 2.93 -3.01
N ARG A 225 15.86 2.95 -4.24
CA ARG A 225 16.54 2.55 -5.47
C ARG A 225 16.82 3.71 -6.43
N PHE A 226 16.67 4.94 -5.97
CA PHE A 226 16.81 6.14 -6.79
C PHE A 226 15.84 6.21 -7.96
N ASP A 227 14.73 5.45 -7.93
CA ASP A 227 13.63 5.60 -8.88
C ASP A 227 12.77 6.81 -8.50
N PHE A 228 13.31 8.00 -8.79
CA PHE A 228 12.67 9.27 -8.45
C PHE A 228 11.41 9.53 -9.29
N THR A 229 11.36 9.01 -10.53
CA THR A 229 10.24 9.23 -11.45
C THR A 229 8.96 8.55 -10.97
N SER A 230 9.09 7.44 -10.27
CA SER A 230 7.98 6.69 -9.66
C SER A 230 7.77 7.08 -8.19
N GLY A 231 8.85 7.25 -7.43
CA GLY A 231 8.80 7.43 -5.97
C GLY A 231 8.30 8.80 -5.53
N ILE A 232 8.81 9.89 -6.11
CA ILE A 232 8.42 11.25 -5.71
C ILE A 232 6.91 11.52 -5.95
N PRO A 233 6.34 11.26 -7.13
CA PRO A 233 4.91 11.49 -7.34
C PRO A 233 4.01 10.67 -6.43
N ARG A 234 4.41 9.43 -6.07
CA ARG A 234 3.67 8.60 -5.10
C ARG A 234 3.71 9.21 -3.70
N LEU A 235 4.86 9.74 -3.30
CA LEU A 235 5.00 10.41 -1.99
C LEU A 235 4.15 11.69 -1.94
N VAL A 236 4.17 12.50 -3.00
CA VAL A 236 3.34 13.71 -3.13
C VAL A 236 1.85 13.35 -3.06
N PHE A 237 1.41 12.36 -3.85
CA PHE A 237 0.02 11.87 -3.79
C PHE A 237 -0.38 11.42 -2.37
N ALA A 238 0.49 10.68 -1.70
CA ALA A 238 0.21 10.25 -0.32
C ALA A 238 0.12 11.45 0.64
N ALA A 239 0.99 12.45 0.49
CA ALA A 239 0.97 13.66 1.30
C ALA A 239 -0.30 14.49 1.06
N GLU A 240 -0.74 14.66 -0.19
CA GLU A 240 -1.99 15.35 -0.54
C GLU A 240 -3.21 14.67 0.11
N VAL A 241 -3.33 13.35 -0.03
CA VAL A 241 -4.44 12.59 0.57
C VAL A 241 -4.43 12.72 2.10
N ILE A 242 -3.26 12.59 2.75
CA ILE A 242 -3.12 12.75 4.20
C ILE A 242 -3.51 14.18 4.61
N THR A 243 -3.09 15.19 3.87
CA THR A 243 -3.44 16.59 4.15
C THR A 243 -4.94 16.82 4.11
N VAL A 244 -5.64 16.30 3.09
CA VAL A 244 -7.11 16.42 2.98
C VAL A 244 -7.81 15.72 4.14
N ILE A 245 -7.35 14.52 4.53
CA ILE A 245 -7.90 13.79 5.68
C ILE A 245 -7.74 14.63 6.95
N MET A 246 -6.53 15.11 7.21
CA MET A 246 -6.23 15.83 8.45
C MET A 246 -6.94 17.18 8.54
N LEU A 247 -7.01 17.93 7.44
CA LEU A 247 -7.79 19.17 7.38
C LEU A 247 -9.28 18.91 7.70
N THR A 248 -9.86 17.85 7.11
CA THR A 248 -11.25 17.48 7.36
C THR A 248 -11.47 17.10 8.83
N VAL A 249 -10.60 16.28 9.41
CA VAL A 249 -10.68 15.90 10.83
C VAL A 249 -10.53 17.11 11.73
N THR A 250 -9.57 18.00 11.46
CA THR A 250 -9.34 19.22 12.23
C THR A 250 -10.57 20.11 12.23
N VAL A 251 -11.21 20.33 11.07
CA VAL A 251 -12.43 21.13 11.00
C VAL A 251 -13.55 20.51 11.84
N VAL A 252 -13.76 19.20 11.75
CA VAL A 252 -14.81 18.53 12.53
C VAL A 252 -14.52 18.58 14.02
N THR A 253 -13.29 18.36 14.46
CA THR A 253 -12.90 18.43 15.88
C THR A 253 -13.05 19.85 16.45
N MET A 254 -12.66 20.88 15.69
CA MET A 254 -12.88 22.27 16.09
C MET A 254 -14.36 22.62 16.24
N LEU A 255 -15.19 22.19 15.27
CA LEU A 255 -16.64 22.41 15.32
C LEU A 255 -17.32 21.62 16.44
N SER A 256 -16.76 20.47 16.83
CA SER A 256 -17.27 19.68 17.95
C SER A 256 -16.92 20.23 19.32
N GLY A 257 -16.01 21.22 19.39
CA GLY A 257 -15.50 21.76 20.65
C GLY A 257 -14.64 20.77 21.44
N THR A 258 -14.12 19.73 20.78
CA THR A 258 -13.29 18.70 21.42
C THR A 258 -11.85 19.22 21.53
N PRO A 259 -11.26 19.31 22.74
CA PRO A 259 -9.86 19.70 22.89
C PRO A 259 -8.93 18.64 22.30
N GLU A 260 -7.69 19.03 21.98
CA GLU A 260 -6.66 18.05 21.64
C GLU A 260 -6.38 17.12 22.82
N ALA A 261 -6.32 15.82 22.55
CA ALA A 261 -5.93 14.85 23.55
C ALA A 261 -4.47 15.06 23.95
N PRO A 262 -4.14 15.07 25.24
CA PRO A 262 -2.76 15.02 25.68
C PRO A 262 -2.08 13.77 25.11
N ALA A 263 -0.78 13.87 24.80
CA ALA A 263 -0.02 12.74 24.30
C ALA A 263 -0.15 11.55 25.27
N GLN A 264 -0.82 10.50 24.83
CA GLN A 264 -0.99 9.30 25.66
C GLN A 264 0.33 8.53 25.72
N THR A 265 0.80 8.28 26.93
CA THR A 265 1.87 7.31 27.18
C THR A 265 1.23 5.91 27.13
N ILE A 266 1.60 5.11 26.15
CA ILE A 266 1.14 3.74 26.07
C ILE A 266 1.74 2.95 27.23
N ILE A 267 0.89 2.51 28.17
CA ILE A 267 1.28 1.63 29.28
C ILE A 267 1.11 0.19 28.79
N VAL A 268 2.20 -0.54 28.72
CA VAL A 268 2.19 -1.93 28.26
C VAL A 268 2.22 -2.84 29.51
N ASP A 269 1.05 -3.27 29.96
CA ASP A 269 0.86 -4.35 30.91
C ASP A 269 0.55 -5.66 30.20
N TRP A 270 0.35 -6.75 30.96
CA TRP A 270 0.08 -8.08 30.39
C TRP A 270 -1.28 -8.14 29.67
N GLU A 271 -2.29 -7.46 30.20
CA GLU A 271 -3.62 -7.42 29.59
C GLU A 271 -3.59 -6.68 28.24
N TYR A 272 -2.90 -5.52 28.22
CA TYR A 272 -2.71 -4.78 26.99
C TYR A 272 -1.85 -5.55 25.97
N PHE A 273 -0.85 -6.33 26.41
CA PHE A 273 -0.05 -7.14 25.53
C PHE A 273 -0.89 -8.19 24.80
N LEU A 274 -1.83 -8.86 25.51
CA LEU A 274 -2.74 -9.84 24.92
C LEU A 274 -3.78 -9.17 24.00
N SER A 275 -4.43 -8.11 24.46
CA SER A 275 -5.40 -7.36 23.65
C SER A 275 -4.73 -6.74 22.42
N GLY A 276 -3.51 -6.24 22.58
CA GLY A 276 -2.68 -5.72 21.50
C GLY A 276 -2.30 -6.77 20.45
N ALA A 277 -2.09 -8.03 20.86
CA ALA A 277 -1.90 -9.13 19.92
C ALA A 277 -3.12 -9.34 19.03
N VAL A 278 -4.30 -9.49 19.65
CA VAL A 278 -5.56 -9.67 18.93
C VAL A 278 -5.86 -8.45 18.04
N ALA A 279 -5.73 -7.25 18.58
CA ALA A 279 -5.97 -6.01 17.86
C ALA A 279 -5.02 -5.83 16.66
N SER A 280 -3.75 -6.18 16.81
CA SER A 280 -2.78 -6.17 15.69
C SER A 280 -3.17 -7.16 14.60
N PHE A 281 -3.51 -8.39 14.98
CA PHE A 281 -3.93 -9.42 14.04
C PHE A 281 -5.17 -9.00 13.24
N VAL A 282 -6.19 -8.50 13.93
CA VAL A 282 -7.46 -8.06 13.33
C VAL A 282 -7.23 -6.82 12.44
N SER A 283 -6.45 -5.85 12.92
CA SER A 283 -6.17 -4.61 12.18
C SER A 283 -5.39 -4.89 10.90
N VAL A 284 -4.31 -5.64 10.98
CA VAL A 284 -3.49 -5.99 9.79
C VAL A 284 -4.29 -6.84 8.81
N GLY A 285 -5.05 -7.82 9.30
CA GLY A 285 -5.94 -8.65 8.48
C GLY A 285 -6.98 -7.82 7.74
N GLY A 286 -7.60 -6.86 8.42
CA GLY A 286 -8.55 -5.92 7.84
C GLY A 286 -7.91 -5.07 6.74
N PHE A 287 -6.73 -4.48 6.97
CA PHE A 287 -6.01 -3.72 5.94
C PHE A 287 -5.63 -4.61 4.74
N ALA A 288 -5.19 -5.84 4.97
CA ALA A 288 -4.88 -6.77 3.88
C ALA A 288 -6.11 -7.05 3.00
N LEU A 289 -7.30 -7.25 3.59
CA LEU A 289 -8.54 -7.44 2.84
C LEU A 289 -8.93 -6.17 2.06
N ILE A 290 -8.77 -4.97 2.64
CA ILE A 290 -8.98 -3.69 1.92
C ILE A 290 -8.07 -3.57 0.70
N PHE A 291 -6.86 -4.11 0.78
CA PHE A 291 -5.89 -4.14 -0.33
C PHE A 291 -6.13 -5.29 -1.32
N ASN A 292 -7.32 -5.89 -1.29
CA ASN A 292 -7.72 -7.00 -2.17
C ASN A 292 -6.81 -8.24 -2.07
N SER A 293 -6.22 -8.49 -0.90
CA SER A 293 -5.44 -9.69 -0.63
C SER A 293 -6.35 -10.92 -0.54
N SER A 294 -5.83 -12.09 -0.93
CA SER A 294 -6.49 -13.37 -0.68
C SER A 294 -6.56 -13.68 0.83
N LYS A 295 -7.44 -14.60 1.24
CA LYS A 295 -7.52 -15.04 2.65
C LYS A 295 -6.16 -15.51 3.17
N ARG A 296 -5.41 -16.24 2.34
CA ARG A 296 -4.08 -16.76 2.67
C ARG A 296 -3.08 -15.63 2.89
N MET A 297 -3.06 -14.63 1.99
CA MET A 297 -2.20 -13.44 2.15
C MET A 297 -2.56 -12.66 3.40
N ALA A 298 -3.86 -12.43 3.64
CA ALA A 298 -4.34 -11.68 4.79
C ALA A 298 -3.97 -12.37 6.12
N LEU A 299 -4.10 -13.70 6.18
CA LEU A 299 -3.72 -14.47 7.36
C LEU A 299 -2.21 -14.38 7.65
N ILE A 300 -1.36 -14.55 6.62
CA ILE A 300 0.08 -14.45 6.77
C ILE A 300 0.48 -13.01 7.16
N ALA A 301 -0.10 -11.99 6.52
CA ALA A 301 0.16 -10.61 6.87
C ALA A 301 -0.24 -10.29 8.31
N ALA A 302 -1.42 -10.74 8.75
CA ALA A 302 -1.93 -10.56 10.10
C ALA A 302 -1.01 -11.22 11.14
N SER A 303 -0.56 -12.46 10.89
CA SER A 303 0.34 -13.17 11.80
C SER A 303 1.71 -12.49 11.90
N VAL A 304 2.32 -12.12 10.77
CA VAL A 304 3.62 -11.42 10.75
C VAL A 304 3.51 -10.05 11.39
N GLY A 305 2.46 -9.28 11.08
CA GLY A 305 2.23 -7.96 11.65
C GLY A 305 1.94 -7.99 13.15
N MET A 306 1.19 -8.98 13.62
CA MET A 306 0.96 -9.22 15.05
C MET A 306 2.28 -9.45 15.79
N LEU A 307 3.09 -10.38 15.31
CA LEU A 307 4.39 -10.70 15.97
C LEU A 307 5.33 -9.49 15.95
N ALA A 308 5.39 -8.76 14.84
CA ALA A 308 6.20 -7.55 14.73
C ALA A 308 5.75 -6.46 15.69
N ASN A 309 4.43 -6.22 15.80
CA ASN A 309 3.92 -5.21 16.71
C ASN A 309 4.07 -5.60 18.17
N LEU A 310 3.94 -6.87 18.53
CA LEU A 310 4.27 -7.37 19.88
C LEU A 310 5.74 -7.13 20.21
N GLY A 311 6.66 -7.41 19.28
CA GLY A 311 8.08 -7.08 19.44
C GLY A 311 8.31 -5.58 19.62
N ARG A 312 7.60 -4.72 18.87
CA ARG A 312 7.65 -3.26 19.03
C ARG A 312 7.17 -2.83 20.42
N LEU A 313 6.04 -3.37 20.88
CA LEU A 313 5.52 -3.09 22.23
C LEU A 313 6.51 -3.52 23.30
N ALA A 314 7.08 -4.72 23.20
CA ALA A 314 8.11 -5.20 24.14
C ALA A 314 9.35 -4.31 24.15
N LEU A 315 9.78 -3.76 23.02
CA LEU A 315 10.87 -2.79 22.96
C LEU A 315 10.52 -1.47 23.66
N LEU A 316 9.27 -1.02 23.55
CA LEU A 316 8.82 0.19 24.24
C LEU A 316 8.82 0.00 25.77
N THR A 317 8.47 -1.19 26.30
CA THR A 317 8.51 -1.46 27.76
C THR A 317 9.90 -1.38 28.34
N VAL A 318 10.93 -1.73 27.56
CA VAL A 318 12.35 -1.61 28.00
C VAL A 318 12.95 -0.23 27.72
N GLY A 319 12.11 0.75 27.35
CA GLY A 319 12.52 2.15 27.16
C GLY A 319 13.13 2.48 25.80
N ALA A 320 12.96 1.62 24.79
CA ALA A 320 13.42 1.92 23.44
C ALA A 320 12.65 3.12 22.86
N ARG A 321 13.34 3.98 22.10
CA ARG A 321 12.71 5.10 21.41
C ARG A 321 11.74 4.58 20.33
N GLY A 322 10.58 5.23 20.19
CA GLY A 322 9.49 4.80 19.33
C GLY A 322 9.90 4.55 17.86
N PHE A 323 10.73 5.41 17.28
CA PHE A 323 11.24 5.25 15.92
C PHE A 323 12.18 4.04 15.76
N LEU A 324 13.01 3.74 16.79
CA LEU A 324 13.88 2.57 16.77
C LEU A 324 13.07 1.28 16.90
N ALA A 325 12.06 1.26 17.77
CA ALA A 325 11.14 0.14 17.89
C ALA A 325 10.37 -0.11 16.59
N ALA A 326 9.93 0.95 15.91
CA ALA A 326 9.28 0.87 14.60
C ALA A 326 10.23 0.34 13.50
N PHE A 327 11.49 0.80 13.49
CA PHE A 327 12.53 0.29 12.58
C PHE A 327 12.76 -1.21 12.74
N LEU A 328 12.96 -1.67 13.97
CA LEU A 328 13.23 -3.10 14.26
C LEU A 328 12.01 -3.97 13.93
N ALA A 329 10.81 -3.49 14.21
CA ALA A 329 9.57 -4.16 13.82
C ALA A 329 9.42 -4.24 12.29
N ALA A 330 9.71 -3.17 11.57
CA ALA A 330 9.67 -3.17 10.11
C ALA A 330 10.75 -4.07 9.49
N LEU A 331 11.96 -4.08 10.06
CA LEU A 331 13.02 -5.02 9.69
C LEU A 331 12.56 -6.48 9.88
N PHE A 332 11.94 -6.78 11.02
CA PHE A 332 11.36 -8.10 11.29
C PHE A 332 10.26 -8.47 10.27
N ILE A 333 9.32 -7.55 9.99
CA ILE A 333 8.29 -7.75 8.94
C ILE A 333 8.93 -8.08 7.61
N GLY A 334 9.97 -7.35 7.22
CA GLY A 334 10.65 -7.58 5.95
C GLY A 334 11.38 -8.91 5.88
N LEU A 335 12.07 -9.33 6.95
CA LEU A 335 12.80 -10.59 7.02
C LEU A 335 11.86 -11.79 7.12
N VAL A 336 11.02 -11.84 8.16
CA VAL A 336 10.09 -12.96 8.41
C VAL A 336 9.02 -13.02 7.33
N GLY A 337 8.47 -11.87 6.92
CA GLY A 337 7.53 -11.78 5.80
C GLY A 337 8.12 -12.32 4.51
N SER A 338 9.42 -12.06 4.24
CA SER A 338 10.10 -12.62 3.07
C SER A 338 10.18 -14.15 3.10
N LEU A 339 10.48 -14.73 4.24
CA LEU A 339 10.51 -16.20 4.41
C LEU A 339 9.11 -16.80 4.23
N ALA A 340 8.11 -16.24 4.90
CA ALA A 340 6.73 -16.67 4.78
C ALA A 340 6.19 -16.55 3.33
N CYS A 341 6.52 -15.46 2.63
CA CYS A 341 6.12 -15.25 1.25
C CYS A 341 6.78 -16.25 0.29
N ARG A 342 8.05 -16.59 0.50
CA ARG A 342 8.74 -17.64 -0.30
C ARG A 342 8.08 -19.01 -0.10
N ALA A 343 7.83 -19.39 1.15
CA ALA A 343 7.15 -20.66 1.48
C ALA A 343 5.73 -20.73 0.92
N ALA A 344 5.02 -19.59 0.94
CA ALA A 344 3.66 -19.48 0.44
C ALA A 344 3.55 -19.17 -1.06
N ARG A 345 4.64 -18.85 -1.74
CA ARG A 345 4.69 -18.42 -3.16
C ARG A 345 3.78 -17.22 -3.44
N ILE A 346 3.80 -16.21 -2.55
CA ILE A 346 3.02 -14.98 -2.66
C ILE A 346 3.94 -13.76 -2.75
N PRO A 347 3.48 -12.63 -3.33
CA PRO A 347 4.26 -11.41 -3.40
C PRO A 347 4.55 -10.84 -2.01
N ARG A 348 5.77 -10.37 -1.78
CA ARG A 348 6.17 -9.78 -0.49
C ARG A 348 5.33 -8.56 -0.11
N VAL A 349 4.98 -7.73 -1.09
CA VAL A 349 4.21 -6.49 -0.85
C VAL A 349 2.84 -6.77 -0.23
N SER A 350 2.23 -7.93 -0.55
CA SER A 350 0.93 -8.35 -0.01
C SER A 350 0.98 -8.66 1.50
N VAL A 351 2.17 -8.86 2.06
CA VAL A 351 2.39 -9.11 3.49
C VAL A 351 3.05 -7.92 4.16
N THR A 352 4.14 -7.40 3.57
CA THR A 352 4.96 -6.39 4.24
C THR A 352 4.24 -5.04 4.39
N ILE A 353 3.45 -4.63 3.39
CA ILE A 353 2.76 -3.34 3.46
C ILE A 353 1.60 -3.38 4.46
N PRO A 354 0.62 -4.31 4.40
CA PRO A 354 -0.43 -4.36 5.41
C PRO A 354 0.10 -4.48 6.85
N ALA A 355 1.15 -5.30 7.04
CA ALA A 355 1.78 -5.47 8.35
C ALA A 355 2.42 -4.18 8.89
N SER A 356 2.89 -3.28 8.02
CA SER A 356 3.52 -2.02 8.41
C SER A 356 2.53 -0.89 8.66
N VAL A 357 1.31 -0.96 8.09
CA VAL A 357 0.32 0.13 8.17
C VAL A 357 -0.09 0.43 9.61
N VAL A 358 -0.17 -0.59 10.47
CA VAL A 358 -0.54 -0.41 11.90
C VAL A 358 0.49 0.39 12.71
N MET A 359 1.69 0.59 12.17
CA MET A 359 2.75 1.38 12.82
C MET A 359 2.78 2.84 12.34
N ILE A 360 1.93 3.23 11.40
CA ILE A 360 1.82 4.63 10.94
C ILE A 360 1.40 5.48 12.13
N PRO A 361 2.13 6.58 12.44
CA PRO A 361 1.88 7.40 13.61
C PRO A 361 0.68 8.36 13.39
N GLY A 362 -0.52 7.81 13.21
CA GLY A 362 -1.76 8.57 12.95
C GLY A 362 -2.01 9.69 13.97
N PRO A 363 -1.92 9.42 15.29
CA PRO A 363 -2.08 10.46 16.31
C PRO A 363 -1.06 11.60 16.17
N ALA A 364 0.20 11.32 15.85
CA ALA A 364 1.21 12.37 15.68
C ALA A 364 0.98 13.19 14.38
N ILE A 365 0.50 12.57 13.31
CA ILE A 365 0.09 13.28 12.08
C ILE A 365 -1.03 14.26 12.42
N TYR A 366 -2.06 13.80 13.12
CA TYR A 366 -3.17 14.67 13.54
C TYR A 366 -2.69 15.82 14.43
N ALA A 367 -1.94 15.51 15.49
CA ALA A 367 -1.44 16.53 16.41
C ALA A 367 -0.62 17.59 15.68
N SER A 368 0.16 17.22 14.66
CA SER A 368 0.89 18.19 13.85
C SER A 368 -0.05 19.17 13.14
N VAL A 369 -1.05 18.65 12.42
CA VAL A 369 -1.99 19.51 11.65
C VAL A 369 -2.88 20.34 12.57
N TYR A 370 -3.36 19.75 13.68
CA TYR A 370 -4.19 20.44 14.66
C TYR A 370 -3.46 21.61 15.32
N ASN A 371 -2.22 21.40 15.74
CA ASN A 371 -1.41 22.48 16.34
C ASN A 371 -1.05 23.57 15.32
N PHE A 372 -0.84 23.23 14.04
CA PHE A 372 -0.73 24.25 12.99
C PHE A 372 -1.99 25.11 12.88
N ALA A 373 -3.16 24.50 12.94
CA ALA A 373 -4.43 25.22 12.87
C ALA A 373 -4.68 26.14 14.08
N LEU A 374 -4.11 25.80 15.24
CA LEU A 374 -4.14 26.64 16.45
C LEU A 374 -3.06 27.73 16.46
N GLY A 375 -2.13 27.73 15.52
CA GLY A 375 -0.98 28.65 15.49
C GLY A 375 0.21 28.23 16.37
N GLU A 376 0.14 27.05 16.98
CA GLU A 376 1.20 26.45 17.81
C GLU A 376 2.30 25.81 16.94
N THR A 377 2.96 26.65 16.11
CA THR A 377 3.86 26.21 15.03
C THR A 377 5.03 25.35 15.54
N ALA A 378 5.61 25.69 16.70
CA ALA A 378 6.75 24.95 17.25
C ALA A 378 6.36 23.51 17.61
N LEU A 379 5.20 23.32 18.26
CA LEU A 379 4.68 22.01 18.64
C LEU A 379 4.27 21.21 17.39
N ALA A 380 3.62 21.87 16.43
CA ALA A 380 3.25 21.28 15.14
C ALA A 380 4.48 20.72 14.40
N LEU A 381 5.56 21.50 14.30
CA LEU A 381 6.81 21.06 13.65
C LEU A 381 7.48 19.90 14.40
N THR A 382 7.46 19.92 15.74
CA THR A 382 7.97 18.80 16.55
C THR A 382 7.23 17.51 16.21
N LYS A 383 5.89 17.54 16.20
CA LYS A 383 5.06 16.37 15.86
C LYS A 383 5.26 15.92 14.42
N MET A 384 5.40 16.86 13.47
CA MET A 384 5.70 16.54 12.07
C MET A 384 7.06 15.84 11.94
N THR A 385 8.05 16.29 12.68
CA THR A 385 9.39 15.66 12.70
C THR A 385 9.30 14.23 13.22
N ASP A 386 8.55 13.98 14.30
CA ASP A 386 8.32 12.61 14.81
C ASP A 386 7.70 11.71 13.74
N VAL A 387 6.68 12.21 13.00
CA VAL A 387 6.03 11.49 11.90
C VAL A 387 7.04 11.13 10.81
N VAL A 388 7.81 12.12 10.34
CA VAL A 388 8.80 11.93 9.28
C VAL A 388 9.82 10.87 9.69
N PHE A 389 10.36 10.95 10.90
CA PHE A 389 11.32 9.96 11.39
C PHE A 389 10.70 8.55 11.48
N VAL A 390 9.51 8.39 12.05
CA VAL A 390 8.88 7.07 12.15
C VAL A 390 8.68 6.46 10.77
N VAL A 391 8.17 7.23 9.79
CA VAL A 391 7.94 6.75 8.43
C VAL A 391 9.27 6.39 7.73
N LEU A 392 10.31 7.22 7.86
CA LEU A 392 11.65 6.94 7.34
C LEU A 392 12.25 5.68 7.95
N TYR A 393 12.12 5.48 9.25
CA TYR A 393 12.65 4.30 9.94
C TYR A 393 11.89 3.02 9.55
N ILE A 394 10.56 3.07 9.39
CA ILE A 394 9.80 1.94 8.87
C ILE A 394 10.25 1.62 7.44
N GLY A 395 10.31 2.62 6.56
CA GLY A 395 10.77 2.46 5.18
C GLY A 395 12.19 1.89 5.10
N GLY A 396 13.11 2.42 5.92
CA GLY A 396 14.49 1.95 6.04
C GLY A 396 14.59 0.51 6.51
N GLY A 397 13.81 0.11 7.52
CA GLY A 397 13.75 -1.26 8.01
C GLY A 397 13.29 -2.25 6.91
N LEU A 398 12.24 -1.89 6.17
CA LEU A 398 11.77 -2.69 5.03
C LEU A 398 12.79 -2.76 3.89
N ALA A 399 13.47 -1.65 3.58
CA ALA A 399 14.48 -1.59 2.53
C ALA A 399 15.70 -2.45 2.89
N ILE A 400 16.23 -2.35 4.11
CA ILE A 400 17.33 -3.17 4.58
C ILE A 400 16.97 -4.66 4.58
N ALA A 401 15.79 -5.02 5.09
CA ALA A 401 15.32 -6.40 5.02
C ALA A 401 15.29 -6.91 3.57
N ARG A 402 14.88 -6.06 2.63
CA ARG A 402 14.85 -6.41 1.22
C ARG A 402 16.25 -6.57 0.63
N MET A 403 17.21 -5.71 0.97
CA MET A 403 18.61 -5.84 0.56
C MET A 403 19.20 -7.19 1.01
N ILE A 404 18.90 -7.60 2.24
CA ILE A 404 19.38 -8.88 2.80
C ILE A 404 18.74 -10.09 2.11
N THR A 405 17.44 -9.99 1.75
CA THR A 405 16.66 -11.16 1.32
C THR A 405 16.44 -11.26 -0.19
N ASP A 406 16.77 -10.22 -0.97
CA ASP A 406 16.54 -10.16 -2.42
C ASP A 406 17.81 -9.74 -3.15
N LYS A 407 18.59 -10.73 -3.61
CA LYS A 407 19.84 -10.50 -4.34
C LYS A 407 19.63 -9.65 -5.60
N THR A 408 18.48 -9.79 -6.28
CA THR A 408 18.20 -9.03 -7.51
C THR A 408 17.86 -7.57 -7.23
N TRP A 409 17.46 -7.25 -6.00
CA TRP A 409 17.21 -5.90 -5.54
C TRP A 409 18.48 -5.26 -4.96
N ALA A 410 19.32 -6.05 -4.27
CA ALA A 410 20.58 -5.60 -3.68
C ALA A 410 21.66 -5.30 -4.72
N PHE A 411 21.71 -6.09 -5.79
CA PHE A 411 22.64 -5.92 -6.91
C PHE A 411 21.86 -5.52 -8.15
N GLU A 412 22.36 -4.58 -8.93
CA GLU A 412 21.74 -4.16 -10.20
C GLU A 412 21.84 -5.29 -11.24
N HIS A 413 20.97 -6.28 -11.11
CA HIS A 413 20.86 -7.33 -12.10
C HIS A 413 19.89 -6.86 -13.21
N HIS A 414 20.46 -6.50 -14.35
CA HIS A 414 19.68 -6.29 -15.57
C HIS A 414 19.00 -7.58 -16.02
N ILE A 415 17.87 -7.46 -16.70
CA ILE A 415 17.28 -8.61 -17.39
C ILE A 415 18.18 -8.92 -18.57
N ASP A 416 18.77 -10.11 -18.56
CA ASP A 416 19.61 -10.58 -19.66
C ASP A 416 18.70 -11.04 -20.80
N PHE A 417 18.70 -10.27 -21.88
CA PHE A 417 17.94 -10.58 -23.09
C PHE A 417 18.57 -11.71 -23.93
N ASN A 418 19.85 -12.00 -23.73
CA ASN A 418 20.54 -13.10 -24.42
C ASN A 418 20.33 -14.45 -23.73
N LYS A 419 19.71 -14.47 -22.56
CA LYS A 419 19.39 -15.71 -21.86
C LYS A 419 18.35 -16.49 -22.67
N GLU A 420 18.71 -17.69 -23.12
CA GLU A 420 17.76 -18.61 -23.77
C GLU A 420 16.58 -18.92 -22.83
N LEU A 421 15.39 -18.86 -23.40
CA LEU A 421 14.14 -19.21 -22.74
C LEU A 421 13.73 -20.64 -23.15
N GLY A 422 12.83 -21.26 -22.39
CA GLY A 422 12.17 -22.50 -22.80
C GLY A 422 11.29 -22.27 -24.03
N GLY A 423 11.04 -23.37 -24.81
CA GLY A 423 10.26 -23.29 -26.03
C GLY A 423 11.11 -22.97 -27.29
N ALA A 424 10.50 -23.07 -28.46
CA ALA A 424 11.14 -22.72 -29.71
C ALA A 424 11.11 -21.19 -29.89
N PRO A 425 12.27 -20.53 -30.19
CA PRO A 425 12.23 -19.13 -30.54
C PRO A 425 11.39 -18.92 -31.80
N HIS A 426 10.60 -17.86 -31.84
CA HIS A 426 9.88 -17.52 -33.08
C HIS A 426 10.88 -17.32 -34.22
N PRO A 427 10.56 -17.78 -35.43
CA PRO A 427 11.40 -17.52 -36.58
C PRO A 427 11.60 -16.01 -36.73
N ARG A 428 12.87 -15.62 -36.81
CA ARG A 428 13.31 -14.21 -36.95
C ARG A 428 12.87 -13.62 -38.28
#